data_4a787341e74284d45754b4e03f8cc6a5
#
_entry.id   4a787341e74284d45754b4e03f8cc6a5
#
_cell.length_a   1.000
_cell.length_b   1.000
_cell.length_c   1.000
_cell.angle_alpha   90.00
_cell.angle_beta   90.00
_cell.angle_gamma   90.00
#
_symmetry.space_group_name_H-M   'P 1'
#
loop_
_entity.id
_entity.type
_entity.pdbx_description
1 polymer ?
#
loop_
_entity_poly.entity_id
_entity_poly.type
_entity_poly.pdbx_seq_one_letter_code
_entity_poly.pdbx_strand_id
1 'polypeptide(L)'
;SMLDNSVAQIFEESKKHYESLGAEFVEISLPNISLSVPTYYVVAPAECSSNLSRFDGVKFGKRCENPQNLEDLYIRTRSEGFGDEVKRRILIGSYVLSAGFYDAYYKKAQQVRRLIKNDFDNAFKKVDAIMTPTTRGAAFSSGSKGDDPIQMYLEDLFTIPANLAGLPALSIPSGMV
;
A
#
# COMPACT_ATOMS: atom_id res chain seq x y z
N SER A 1 -13.41 -17.48 -1.61
CA SER A 1 -12.13 -17.32 -0.91
C SER A 1 -11.31 -16.24 -1.64
N MET A 2 -10.74 -15.31 -0.92
CA MET A 2 -9.82 -14.30 -1.51
C MET A 2 -8.41 -14.86 -1.74
N LEU A 3 -8.11 -16.04 -1.21
CA LEU A 3 -6.84 -16.74 -1.33
C LEU A 3 -6.91 -17.88 -2.32
N ASP A 4 -5.82 -18.09 -3.04
CA ASP A 4 -5.60 -19.31 -3.80
C ASP A 4 -5.46 -20.50 -2.86
N ASN A 5 -5.96 -21.66 -3.27
CA ASN A 5 -5.98 -22.86 -2.42
C ASN A 5 -4.59 -23.30 -1.96
N SER A 6 -3.58 -23.18 -2.82
CA SER A 6 -2.20 -23.53 -2.49
C SER A 6 -1.63 -22.64 -1.37
N VAL A 7 -1.87 -21.31 -1.45
CA VAL A 7 -1.45 -20.38 -0.40
C VAL A 7 -2.20 -20.63 0.90
N ALA A 8 -3.51 -20.90 0.82
CA ALA A 8 -4.32 -21.23 1.99
C ALA A 8 -3.82 -22.49 2.70
N GLN A 9 -3.44 -23.53 1.94
CA GLN A 9 -2.87 -24.75 2.50
C GLN A 9 -1.56 -24.50 3.25
N ILE A 10 -0.61 -23.80 2.61
CA ILE A 10 0.69 -23.46 3.22
C ILE A 10 0.50 -22.60 4.48
N PHE A 11 -0.46 -21.69 4.46
CA PHE A 11 -0.79 -20.85 5.62
C PHE A 11 -1.26 -21.71 6.80
N GLU A 12 -2.14 -22.70 6.57
CA GLU A 12 -2.60 -23.64 7.59
C GLU A 12 -1.48 -24.58 8.09
N GLU A 13 -0.59 -25.02 7.22
CA GLU A 13 0.59 -25.80 7.60
C GLU A 13 1.54 -24.97 8.48
N SER A 14 1.78 -23.71 8.13
CA SER A 14 2.58 -22.78 8.93
C SER A 14 1.96 -22.56 10.33
N LYS A 15 0.63 -22.40 10.40
CA LYS A 15 -0.09 -22.28 11.66
C LYS A 15 0.16 -23.50 12.55
N LYS A 16 -0.03 -24.72 12.02
CA LYS A 16 0.23 -25.98 12.77
C LYS A 16 1.68 -26.07 13.24
N HIS A 17 2.63 -25.61 12.43
CA HIS A 17 4.03 -25.57 12.82
C HIS A 17 4.25 -24.68 14.05
N TYR A 18 3.72 -23.46 14.07
CA TYR A 18 3.82 -22.59 15.23
C TYR A 18 3.09 -23.12 16.46
N GLU A 19 1.94 -23.79 16.28
CA GLU A 19 1.24 -24.48 17.37
C GLU A 19 2.14 -25.56 18.01
N SER A 20 2.89 -26.31 17.18
CA SER A 20 3.84 -27.31 17.68
C SER A 20 5.02 -26.72 18.47
N LEU A 21 5.30 -25.43 18.26
CA LEU A 21 6.32 -24.66 18.99
C LEU A 21 5.76 -23.97 20.25
N GLY A 22 4.47 -24.15 20.55
CA GLY A 22 3.82 -23.61 21.74
C GLY A 22 3.08 -22.29 21.53
N ALA A 23 2.86 -21.86 20.28
CA ALA A 23 2.01 -20.70 20.01
C ALA A 23 0.52 -21.06 20.18
N GLU A 24 -0.24 -20.17 20.78
CA GLU A 24 -1.68 -20.26 20.88
C GLU A 24 -2.33 -19.33 19.82
N PHE A 25 -3.23 -19.90 19.00
CA PHE A 25 -3.94 -19.13 17.99
C PHE A 25 -5.32 -18.69 18.48
N VAL A 26 -5.58 -17.39 18.36
CA VAL A 26 -6.86 -16.78 18.70
C VAL A 26 -7.41 -16.09 17.45
N GLU A 27 -8.65 -16.38 17.11
CA GLU A 27 -9.33 -15.68 16.01
C GLU A 27 -9.62 -14.24 16.41
N ILE A 28 -9.21 -13.30 15.57
CA ILE A 28 -9.46 -11.87 15.74
C ILE A 28 -10.32 -11.34 14.61
N SER A 29 -11.01 -10.23 14.86
CA SER A 29 -11.77 -9.49 13.85
C SER A 29 -11.19 -8.10 13.64
N LEU A 30 -11.06 -7.71 12.38
CA LEU A 30 -10.64 -6.38 11.93
C LEU A 30 -11.74 -5.80 11.02
N PRO A 31 -12.85 -5.29 11.58
CA PRO A 31 -14.07 -4.97 10.83
C PRO A 31 -13.90 -3.91 9.75
N ASN A 32 -12.92 -3.01 9.89
CA ASN A 32 -12.67 -1.94 8.91
C ASN A 32 -11.59 -2.29 7.87
N ILE A 33 -11.07 -3.54 7.86
CA ILE A 33 -9.95 -3.92 6.99
C ILE A 33 -10.28 -3.80 5.50
N SER A 34 -11.53 -4.02 5.11
CA SER A 34 -12.00 -3.88 3.72
C SER A 34 -11.87 -2.45 3.17
N LEU A 35 -11.77 -1.46 4.05
CA LEU A 35 -11.57 -0.05 3.68
C LEU A 35 -10.09 0.31 3.45
N SER A 36 -9.16 -0.63 3.66
CA SER A 36 -7.72 -0.35 3.60
C SER A 36 -7.26 0.03 2.20
N VAL A 37 -7.65 -0.73 1.17
CA VAL A 37 -7.26 -0.46 -0.22
C VAL A 37 -7.75 0.92 -0.68
N PRO A 38 -9.05 1.26 -0.63
CA PRO A 38 -9.50 2.59 -1.04
C PRO A 38 -8.88 3.73 -0.20
N THR A 39 -8.64 3.53 1.09
CA THR A 39 -7.96 4.50 1.95
C THR A 39 -6.52 4.74 1.51
N TYR A 40 -5.78 3.69 1.19
CA TYR A 40 -4.41 3.76 0.69
C TYR A 40 -4.34 4.57 -0.60
N TYR A 41 -5.25 4.32 -1.56
CA TYR A 41 -5.26 5.02 -2.85
C TYR A 41 -5.65 6.49 -2.78
N VAL A 42 -6.08 6.98 -1.63
CA VAL A 42 -6.21 8.42 -1.34
C VAL A 42 -4.98 8.94 -0.61
N VAL A 43 -4.57 8.27 0.49
CA VAL A 43 -3.50 8.76 1.36
C VAL A 43 -2.12 8.70 0.69
N ALA A 44 -1.77 7.56 0.08
CA ALA A 44 -0.44 7.39 -0.51
C ALA A 44 -0.19 8.32 -1.71
N PRO A 45 -1.11 8.53 -2.67
CA PRO A 45 -0.96 9.54 -3.69
C PRO A 45 -0.88 10.97 -3.15
N ALA A 46 -1.64 11.33 -2.11
CA ALA A 46 -1.56 12.64 -1.47
C ALA A 46 -0.15 12.89 -0.89
N GLU A 47 0.38 11.92 -0.14
CA GLU A 47 1.75 11.96 0.40
C GLU A 47 2.79 11.99 -0.73
N CYS A 48 2.62 11.16 -1.77
CA CYS A 48 3.48 11.11 -2.95
C CYS A 48 3.55 12.48 -3.63
N SER A 49 2.42 13.11 -3.92
CA SER A 49 2.33 14.44 -4.54
C SER A 49 3.08 15.48 -3.72
N SER A 50 2.85 15.53 -2.41
CA SER A 50 3.51 16.47 -1.51
C SER A 50 5.01 16.22 -1.41
N ASN A 51 5.43 14.98 -1.19
CA ASN A 51 6.84 14.64 -0.99
C ASN A 51 7.68 14.78 -2.26
N LEU A 52 7.14 14.40 -3.43
CA LEU A 52 7.85 14.48 -4.70
C LEU A 52 7.83 15.87 -5.33
N SER A 53 7.11 16.84 -4.77
CA SER A 53 7.12 18.25 -5.25
C SER A 53 8.52 18.87 -5.20
N ARG A 54 9.38 18.40 -4.28
CA ARG A 54 10.75 18.89 -4.10
C ARG A 54 11.76 18.41 -5.15
N PHE A 55 11.40 17.40 -5.94
CA PHE A 55 12.28 16.88 -7.00
C PHE A 55 12.05 17.68 -8.29
N ASP A 56 12.66 18.84 -8.34
CA ASP A 56 12.49 19.87 -9.38
C ASP A 56 13.71 20.00 -10.30
N GLY A 57 14.79 19.26 -10.03
CA GLY A 57 16.04 19.32 -10.78
C GLY A 57 16.91 20.55 -10.48
N VAL A 58 16.49 21.40 -9.53
CA VAL A 58 17.29 22.55 -9.06
C VAL A 58 18.09 22.16 -7.84
N LYS A 59 17.41 21.74 -6.77
CA LYS A 59 18.02 21.32 -5.50
C LYS A 59 18.06 19.80 -5.34
N PHE A 60 17.03 19.11 -5.82
CA PHE A 60 16.91 17.65 -5.73
C PHE A 60 16.52 17.02 -7.06
N GLY A 61 16.94 15.78 -7.23
CA GLY A 61 16.65 14.98 -8.40
C GLY A 61 17.55 15.26 -9.61
N LYS A 62 17.36 14.46 -10.66
CA LYS A 62 18.09 14.62 -11.92
C LYS A 62 17.49 15.80 -12.68
N ARG A 63 18.34 16.73 -13.15
CA ARG A 63 17.95 17.85 -14.02
C ARG A 63 17.89 17.38 -15.47
N CYS A 64 16.90 17.87 -16.24
CA CYS A 64 16.88 17.67 -17.69
C CYS A 64 18.08 18.38 -18.36
N GLU A 65 18.51 17.84 -19.49
CA GLU A 65 19.64 18.38 -20.24
C GLU A 65 19.23 19.59 -21.08
N ASN A 66 20.06 20.63 -21.10
CA ASN A 66 19.90 21.83 -21.93
C ASN A 66 18.49 22.45 -21.88
N PRO A 67 17.97 22.88 -20.70
CA PRO A 67 16.68 23.55 -20.61
C PRO A 67 16.74 24.89 -21.31
N GLN A 68 15.68 25.26 -22.04
CA GLN A 68 15.58 26.54 -22.76
C GLN A 68 15.32 27.72 -21.82
N ASN A 69 14.57 27.49 -20.76
CA ASN A 69 14.21 28.47 -19.73
C ASN A 69 13.82 27.74 -18.42
N LEU A 70 13.42 28.50 -17.42
CA LEU A 70 13.06 27.96 -16.10
C LEU A 70 11.80 27.06 -16.14
N GLU A 71 10.81 27.43 -16.93
CA GLU A 71 9.58 26.66 -17.09
C GLU A 71 9.87 25.30 -17.77
N ASP A 72 10.63 25.33 -18.86
CA ASP A 72 11.09 24.13 -19.58
C ASP A 72 11.91 23.21 -18.67
N LEU A 73 12.78 23.79 -17.82
CA LEU A 73 13.54 23.03 -16.82
C LEU A 73 12.61 22.24 -15.89
N TYR A 74 11.60 22.85 -15.32
CA TYR A 74 10.68 22.18 -14.41
C TYR A 74 9.81 21.13 -15.13
N ILE A 75 9.24 21.50 -16.26
CA ILE A 75 8.36 20.60 -17.04
C ILE A 75 9.14 19.36 -17.48
N ARG A 76 10.27 19.53 -18.13
CA ARG A 76 11.06 18.42 -18.68
C ARG A 76 11.71 17.57 -17.57
N THR A 77 12.28 18.21 -16.56
CA THR A 77 12.84 17.48 -15.41
C THR A 77 11.83 16.51 -14.81
N ARG A 78 10.61 16.95 -14.60
CA ARG A 78 9.57 16.13 -13.96
C ARG A 78 8.93 15.13 -14.93
N SER A 79 8.70 15.51 -16.18
CA SER A 79 8.11 14.61 -17.18
C SER A 79 9.08 13.51 -17.64
N GLU A 80 10.37 13.80 -17.74
CA GLU A 80 11.41 12.84 -18.11
C GLU A 80 11.89 12.02 -16.91
N GLY A 81 11.89 12.61 -15.70
CA GLY A 81 12.44 12.01 -14.48
C GLY A 81 11.50 11.07 -13.74
N PHE A 82 10.18 11.21 -13.90
CA PHE A 82 9.20 10.34 -13.27
C PHE A 82 8.59 9.36 -14.27
N GLY A 83 8.52 8.07 -13.87
CA GLY A 83 7.76 7.07 -14.61
C GLY A 83 6.25 7.33 -14.58
N ASP A 84 5.51 6.69 -15.47
CA ASP A 84 4.08 6.97 -15.70
C ASP A 84 3.20 6.71 -14.48
N GLU A 85 3.46 5.64 -13.72
CA GLU A 85 2.73 5.37 -12.49
C GLU A 85 2.98 6.44 -11.41
N VAL A 86 4.21 6.92 -11.27
CA VAL A 86 4.54 8.00 -10.32
C VAL A 86 3.84 9.30 -10.73
N LYS A 87 3.83 9.63 -12.02
CA LYS A 87 3.10 10.79 -12.56
C LYS A 87 1.60 10.69 -12.27
N ARG A 88 1.01 9.50 -12.45
CA ARG A 88 -0.41 9.23 -12.13
C ARG A 88 -0.68 9.47 -10.66
N ARG A 89 0.15 8.96 -9.74
CA ARG A 89 0.00 9.16 -8.29
C ARG A 89 0.15 10.63 -7.90
N ILE A 90 1.07 11.37 -8.51
CA ILE A 90 1.23 12.82 -8.28
C ILE A 90 -0.05 13.56 -8.70
N LEU A 91 -0.63 13.24 -9.85
CA LEU A 91 -1.85 13.87 -10.34
C LEU A 91 -3.05 13.58 -9.43
N ILE A 92 -3.26 12.30 -9.05
CA ILE A 92 -4.30 11.90 -8.10
C ILE A 92 -4.10 12.62 -6.76
N GLY A 93 -2.86 12.65 -6.26
CA GLY A 93 -2.54 13.31 -4.99
C GLY A 93 -2.83 14.81 -5.03
N SER A 94 -2.46 15.48 -6.10
CA SER A 94 -2.77 16.91 -6.29
C SER A 94 -4.27 17.17 -6.32
N TYR A 95 -5.04 16.29 -6.95
CA TYR A 95 -6.50 16.36 -6.99
C TYR A 95 -7.12 16.22 -5.60
N VAL A 96 -6.78 15.17 -4.86
CA VAL A 96 -7.37 14.91 -3.54
C VAL A 96 -6.94 15.93 -2.48
N LEU A 97 -5.84 16.65 -2.69
CA LEU A 97 -5.38 17.74 -1.82
C LEU A 97 -5.91 19.11 -2.23
N SER A 98 -6.58 19.23 -3.39
CA SER A 98 -7.06 20.51 -3.88
C SER A 98 -8.28 21.02 -3.10
N ALA A 99 -8.53 22.33 -3.20
CA ALA A 99 -9.67 22.98 -2.56
C ALA A 99 -11.00 22.36 -3.02
N GLY A 100 -11.88 22.06 -2.07
CA GLY A 100 -13.17 21.39 -2.30
C GLY A 100 -13.11 19.86 -2.23
N PHE A 101 -11.93 19.24 -2.45
CA PHE A 101 -11.77 17.79 -2.41
C PHE A 101 -11.03 17.31 -1.15
N TYR A 102 -10.25 18.16 -0.51
CA TYR A 102 -9.48 17.83 0.68
C TYR A 102 -10.33 17.22 1.80
N ASP A 103 -11.45 17.87 2.17
CA ASP A 103 -12.32 17.37 3.22
C ASP A 103 -13.08 16.11 2.80
N ALA A 104 -13.51 16.03 1.54
CA ALA A 104 -14.28 14.91 1.01
C ALA A 104 -13.44 13.64 0.86
N TYR A 105 -12.15 13.75 0.53
CA TYR A 105 -11.28 12.61 0.26
C TYR A 105 -10.19 12.45 1.30
N TYR A 106 -9.24 13.39 1.40
CA TYR A 106 -8.05 13.21 2.24
C TYR A 106 -8.37 13.13 3.72
N LYS A 107 -9.14 14.09 4.23
CA LYS A 107 -9.56 14.11 5.64
C LYS A 107 -10.39 12.89 6.01
N LYS A 108 -11.32 12.50 5.14
CA LYS A 108 -12.13 11.28 5.33
C LYS A 108 -11.26 10.02 5.33
N ALA A 109 -10.30 9.92 4.42
CA ALA A 109 -9.35 8.81 4.38
C ALA A 109 -8.50 8.73 5.67
N GLN A 110 -8.06 9.87 6.22
CA GLN A 110 -7.36 9.90 7.51
C GLN A 110 -8.26 9.45 8.69
N GLN A 111 -9.55 9.76 8.66
CA GLN A 111 -10.51 9.26 9.65
C GLN A 111 -10.69 7.74 9.54
N VAL A 112 -10.83 7.21 8.33
CA VAL A 112 -10.91 5.76 8.08
C VAL A 112 -9.60 5.05 8.49
N ARG A 113 -8.45 5.64 8.17
CA ARG A 113 -7.14 5.15 8.64
C ARG A 113 -7.10 5.00 10.16
N ARG A 114 -7.68 5.95 10.91
CA ARG A 114 -7.79 5.86 12.36
C ARG A 114 -8.68 4.68 12.81
N LEU A 115 -9.79 4.41 12.11
CA LEU A 115 -10.64 3.25 12.42
C LEU A 115 -9.89 1.94 12.19
N ILE A 116 -9.15 1.82 11.09
CA ILE A 116 -8.31 0.65 10.81
C ILE A 116 -7.27 0.46 11.92
N LYS A 117 -6.58 1.54 12.32
CA LYS A 117 -5.64 1.47 13.44
C LYS A 117 -6.29 1.00 14.73
N ASN A 118 -7.47 1.50 15.07
CA ASN A 118 -8.19 1.11 16.28
C ASN A 118 -8.55 -0.38 16.29
N ASP A 119 -8.85 -0.99 15.13
CA ASP A 119 -9.07 -2.44 15.02
C ASP A 119 -7.84 -3.21 15.46
N PHE A 120 -6.65 -2.83 14.97
CA PHE A 120 -5.39 -3.44 15.37
C PHE A 120 -5.07 -3.19 16.85
N ASP A 121 -5.25 -1.96 17.35
CA ASP A 121 -5.01 -1.64 18.77
C ASP A 121 -5.92 -2.48 19.67
N ASN A 122 -7.14 -2.81 19.25
CA ASN A 122 -8.04 -3.68 19.98
C ASN A 122 -7.65 -5.16 19.89
N ALA A 123 -7.16 -5.61 18.72
CA ALA A 123 -6.65 -6.95 18.54
C ALA A 123 -5.42 -7.22 19.41
N PHE A 124 -4.47 -6.30 19.45
CA PHE A 124 -3.25 -6.38 20.26
C PHE A 124 -3.47 -6.31 21.79
N LYS A 125 -4.69 -6.05 22.25
CA LYS A 125 -5.04 -6.26 23.67
C LYS A 125 -5.21 -7.73 24.02
N LYS A 126 -5.32 -8.62 23.01
CA LYS A 126 -5.62 -10.04 23.16
C LYS A 126 -4.50 -10.95 22.63
N VAL A 127 -3.65 -10.44 21.74
CA VAL A 127 -2.62 -11.22 21.06
C VAL A 127 -1.32 -10.43 20.98
N ASP A 128 -0.18 -11.12 20.96
CA ASP A 128 1.15 -10.52 20.89
C ASP A 128 1.59 -10.27 19.45
N ALA A 129 1.10 -11.08 18.49
CA ALA A 129 1.38 -10.97 17.07
C ALA A 129 0.13 -11.32 16.24
N ILE A 130 0.07 -10.80 15.03
CA ILE A 130 -0.99 -11.11 14.06
C ILE A 130 -0.34 -11.80 12.87
N MET A 131 -0.84 -12.97 12.50
CA MET A 131 -0.40 -13.74 11.34
C MET A 131 -1.41 -13.58 10.20
N THR A 132 -0.93 -13.23 9.01
CA THR A 132 -1.74 -13.13 7.79
C THR A 132 -0.96 -13.67 6.60
N PRO A 133 -1.60 -14.11 5.51
CA PRO A 133 -0.93 -14.28 4.24
C PRO A 133 -0.31 -12.95 3.78
N THR A 134 0.79 -13.00 3.00
CA THR A 134 1.41 -11.80 2.44
C THR A 134 0.73 -11.40 1.13
N THR A 135 0.40 -12.38 0.28
CA THR A 135 -0.26 -12.18 -1.03
C THR A 135 -1.40 -13.17 -1.19
N ARG A 136 -2.26 -12.93 -2.18
CA ARG A 136 -3.40 -13.81 -2.48
C ARG A 136 -2.99 -15.11 -3.15
N GLY A 137 -1.93 -15.08 -3.93
CA GLY A 137 -1.45 -16.20 -4.75
C GLY A 137 0.06 -16.22 -4.85
N ALA A 138 0.56 -17.15 -5.67
CA ALA A 138 1.96 -17.21 -6.06
C ALA A 138 2.35 -16.05 -6.98
N ALA A 139 3.64 -15.93 -7.31
CA ALA A 139 4.14 -14.98 -8.29
C ALA A 139 3.43 -15.17 -9.63
N PHE A 140 2.94 -14.10 -10.20
CA PHE A 140 2.30 -14.11 -11.52
C PHE A 140 3.32 -14.04 -12.66
N SER A 141 2.94 -14.55 -13.84
CA SER A 141 3.81 -14.48 -15.02
C SER A 141 4.03 -13.04 -15.47
N SER A 142 5.23 -12.75 -15.99
CA SER A 142 5.55 -11.42 -16.53
C SER A 142 4.54 -11.02 -17.61
N GLY A 143 3.99 -9.81 -17.51
CA GLY A 143 3.00 -9.27 -18.44
C GLY A 143 1.55 -9.74 -18.26
N SER A 144 1.26 -10.68 -17.36
CA SER A 144 -0.10 -11.25 -17.21
C SER A 144 -1.13 -10.33 -16.54
N LYS A 145 -0.69 -9.27 -15.85
CA LYS A 145 -1.56 -8.34 -15.11
C LYS A 145 -1.52 -6.89 -15.64
N GLY A 146 -0.97 -6.68 -16.84
CA GLY A 146 -0.69 -5.33 -17.38
C GLY A 146 -1.91 -4.46 -17.65
N ASP A 147 -3.08 -5.03 -17.88
CA ASP A 147 -4.24 -4.30 -18.39
C ASP A 147 -5.35 -4.04 -17.35
N ASP A 148 -5.28 -4.65 -16.16
CA ASP A 148 -6.27 -4.43 -15.09
C ASP A 148 -5.63 -3.90 -13.80
N PRO A 149 -5.71 -2.58 -13.55
CA PRO A 149 -5.19 -1.99 -12.31
C PRO A 149 -5.82 -2.58 -11.04
N ILE A 150 -7.07 -3.05 -11.10
CA ILE A 150 -7.78 -3.59 -9.94
C ILE A 150 -7.13 -4.90 -9.48
N GLN A 151 -6.67 -5.74 -10.42
CA GLN A 151 -5.97 -6.98 -10.07
C GLN A 151 -4.66 -6.70 -9.32
N MET A 152 -3.91 -5.68 -9.75
CA MET A 152 -2.69 -5.26 -9.05
C MET A 152 -3.00 -4.73 -7.64
N TYR A 153 -4.10 -3.99 -7.48
CA TYR A 153 -4.49 -3.44 -6.18
C TYR A 153 -4.88 -4.52 -5.16
N LEU A 154 -5.42 -5.64 -5.64
CA LEU A 154 -5.79 -6.76 -4.77
C LEU A 154 -4.57 -7.55 -4.26
N GLU A 155 -3.40 -7.45 -4.89
CA GLU A 155 -2.17 -8.08 -4.39
C GLU A 155 -1.70 -7.45 -3.07
N ASP A 156 -1.98 -6.17 -2.87
CA ASP A 156 -1.58 -5.42 -1.68
C ASP A 156 -2.58 -5.54 -0.50
N LEU A 157 -3.63 -6.35 -0.66
CA LEU A 157 -4.74 -6.45 0.29
C LEU A 157 -4.28 -6.75 1.72
N PHE A 158 -3.27 -7.61 1.89
CA PHE A 158 -2.78 -8.03 3.20
C PHE A 158 -1.66 -7.16 3.75
N THR A 159 -0.96 -6.39 2.91
CA THR A 159 0.18 -5.56 3.31
C THR A 159 -0.21 -4.12 3.64
N ILE A 160 -1.17 -3.55 2.91
CA ILE A 160 -1.67 -2.19 3.12
C ILE A 160 -2.16 -1.93 4.56
N PRO A 161 -2.93 -2.82 5.21
CA PRO A 161 -3.49 -2.52 6.53
C PRO A 161 -2.44 -2.24 7.59
N ALA A 162 -1.35 -3.01 7.64
CA ALA A 162 -0.26 -2.81 8.59
C ALA A 162 0.44 -1.46 8.35
N ASN A 163 0.65 -1.08 7.08
CA ASN A 163 1.23 0.21 6.70
C ASN A 163 0.33 1.38 7.13
N LEU A 164 -0.99 1.31 6.87
CA LEU A 164 -1.94 2.34 7.28
C LEU A 164 -2.03 2.47 8.80
N ALA A 165 -1.98 1.36 9.53
CA ALA A 165 -2.00 1.34 10.98
C ALA A 165 -0.66 1.78 11.61
N GLY A 166 0.43 1.87 10.84
CA GLY A 166 1.76 2.23 11.33
C GLY A 166 2.36 1.14 12.22
N LEU A 167 2.16 -0.12 11.85
CA LEU A 167 2.65 -1.29 12.58
C LEU A 167 3.93 -1.82 11.94
N PRO A 168 4.89 -2.34 12.73
CA PRO A 168 5.98 -3.13 12.20
C PRO A 168 5.43 -4.44 11.61
N ALA A 169 5.96 -4.85 10.47
CA ALA A 169 5.58 -6.10 9.81
C ALA A 169 6.82 -6.81 9.27
N LEU A 170 6.75 -8.15 9.25
CA LEU A 170 7.80 -9.01 8.73
C LEU A 170 7.18 -10.04 7.80
N SER A 171 7.74 -10.19 6.61
CA SER A 171 7.41 -11.28 5.68
C SER A 171 8.50 -12.34 5.75
N ILE A 172 8.09 -13.59 5.94
CA ILE A 172 8.99 -14.75 6.01
C ILE A 172 8.56 -15.81 5.02
N PRO A 173 9.47 -16.61 4.47
CA PRO A 173 9.13 -17.77 3.65
C PRO A 173 8.32 -18.80 4.47
N SER A 174 7.24 -19.30 3.90
CA SER A 174 6.38 -20.29 4.54
C SER A 174 6.26 -21.62 3.76
N GLY A 175 6.67 -21.65 2.51
CA GLY A 175 6.63 -22.82 1.65
C GLY A 175 6.77 -22.48 0.17
N MET A 176 6.61 -23.50 -0.67
CA MET A 176 6.65 -23.38 -2.13
C MET A 176 5.28 -23.78 -2.70
N VAL A 177 4.80 -23.07 -3.70
CA VAL A 177 3.55 -23.33 -4.42
C VAL A 177 3.81 -23.65 -5.88
#